data_abc30e9002f2fadd0bf05ef158a25fd5
#
_entry.id   abc30e9002f2fadd0bf05ef158a25fd5
#
_cell.length_a   1.000
_cell.length_b   1.000
_cell.length_c   1.000
_cell.angle_alpha   90.00
_cell.angle_beta   90.00
_cell.angle_gamma   90.00
#
_symmetry.space_group_name_H-M   'P 1'
#
loop_
_entity.id
_entity.type
_entity.pdbx_description
1 polymer ?
#
loop_
_entity_poly.entity_id
_entity_poly.type
_entity_poly.pdbx_seq_one_letter_code
_entity_poly.pdbx_strand_id
1 'polypeptide(L)'
;CDIYAAPSRLEGFGMAQVEAGACEKPVIGIKAMGMLDTLIHGETAFMANVAQEILMNETILGRDAGYEDYHRVVFKTPRTVDYRASVHDIANYMMDLMESSALRQKLGRAARKCVVEKFDYWAVAKRFVKICGDRLGVK
;
A
#
# COMPACT_ATOMS: atom_id res chain seq x y z
N CYS A 1 7.81 -6.39 16.04
CA CYS A 1 8.32 -5.02 15.93
C CYS A 1 7.35 -4.04 16.58
N ASP A 2 7.82 -2.83 16.91
CA ASP A 2 6.98 -1.76 17.49
C ASP A 2 6.49 -0.79 16.42
N ILE A 3 7.20 -0.70 15.32
CA ILE A 3 6.89 0.14 14.15
C ILE A 3 7.17 -0.70 12.91
N TYR A 4 6.25 -0.70 11.95
CA TYR A 4 6.45 -1.31 10.64
C TYR A 4 6.69 -0.23 9.60
N ALA A 5 7.86 -0.19 8.99
CA ALA A 5 8.21 0.79 7.96
C ALA A 5 8.51 0.10 6.63
N ALA A 6 7.69 0.35 5.63
CA ALA A 6 7.83 -0.21 4.29
C ALA A 6 7.43 0.84 3.22
N PRO A 7 8.26 1.87 3.00
CA PRO A 7 8.04 2.84 1.93
C PRO A 7 8.42 2.21 0.58
N SER A 8 7.63 1.24 0.15
CA SER A 8 7.88 0.42 -1.05
C SER A 8 8.01 1.28 -2.30
N ARG A 9 8.91 0.89 -3.17
CA ARG A 9 9.14 1.55 -4.47
C ARG A 9 8.03 1.23 -5.48
N LEU A 10 7.50 0.02 -5.39
CA LEU A 10 6.38 -0.48 -6.20
C LEU A 10 5.56 -1.42 -5.32
N GLU A 11 4.27 -1.13 -5.16
CA GLU A 11 3.39 -1.90 -4.30
C GLU A 11 2.00 -2.03 -4.93
N GLY A 12 1.57 -3.25 -5.18
CA GLY A 12 0.28 -3.51 -5.79
C GLY A 12 -0.90 -3.24 -4.86
N PHE A 13 -0.82 -3.69 -3.61
CA PHE A 13 -1.89 -3.58 -2.63
C PHE A 13 -1.41 -3.22 -1.22
N GLY A 14 -0.28 -3.77 -0.77
CA GLY A 14 0.23 -3.52 0.57
C GLY A 14 -0.26 -4.53 1.61
N MET A 15 -0.20 -5.83 1.29
CA MET A 15 -0.63 -6.88 2.24
C MET A 15 0.15 -6.85 3.54
N ALA A 16 1.46 -6.68 3.48
CA ALA A 16 2.30 -6.64 4.69
C ALA A 16 1.95 -5.46 5.61
N GLN A 17 1.51 -4.33 5.05
CA GLN A 17 1.01 -3.17 5.79
C GLN A 17 -0.33 -3.49 6.47
N VAL A 18 -1.22 -4.22 5.79
CA VAL A 18 -2.49 -4.69 6.36
C VAL A 18 -2.23 -5.67 7.51
N GLU A 19 -1.29 -6.60 7.33
CA GLU A 19 -0.88 -7.57 8.35
C GLU A 19 -0.27 -6.88 9.58
N ALA A 20 0.59 -5.87 9.39
CA ALA A 20 1.12 -5.07 10.48
C ALA A 20 0.00 -4.32 11.23
N GLY A 21 -0.95 -3.73 10.50
CA GLY A 21 -2.15 -3.12 11.06
C GLY A 21 -3.00 -4.12 11.83
N ALA A 22 -3.18 -5.35 11.32
CA ALA A 22 -3.85 -6.43 12.03
C ALA A 22 -3.19 -6.78 13.37
N CYS A 23 -1.89 -6.57 13.50
CA CYS A 23 -1.12 -6.74 14.73
C CYS A 23 -1.03 -5.46 15.60
N GLU A 24 -1.87 -4.47 15.35
CA GLU A 24 -1.86 -3.17 16.05
C GLU A 24 -0.52 -2.43 15.95
N LYS A 25 0.22 -2.62 14.85
CA LYS A 25 1.47 -1.90 14.64
C LYS A 25 1.24 -0.65 13.80
N PRO A 26 1.80 0.50 14.20
CA PRO A 26 1.80 1.69 13.36
C PRO A 26 2.63 1.44 12.11
N VAL A 27 2.17 1.92 10.98
CA VAL A 27 2.81 1.75 9.67
C VAL A 27 3.38 3.07 9.18
N ILE A 28 4.58 3.03 8.61
CA ILE A 28 5.12 4.10 7.76
C ILE A 28 5.16 3.57 6.33
N GLY A 29 4.40 4.19 5.44
CA GLY A 29 4.33 3.85 4.01
C GLY A 29 4.67 5.03 3.11
N ILE A 30 4.44 4.87 1.81
CA ILE A 30 4.54 5.94 0.82
C ILE A 30 3.13 6.32 0.33
N LYS A 31 2.92 7.60 0.03
CA LYS A 31 1.63 8.11 -0.47
C LYS A 31 1.49 7.86 -1.98
N ALA A 32 1.49 6.59 -2.35
CA ALA A 32 1.40 6.13 -3.74
C ALA A 32 0.84 4.72 -3.82
N MET A 33 0.33 4.36 -4.99
CA MET A 33 -0.08 3.01 -5.38
C MET A 33 -1.09 2.37 -4.43
N GLY A 34 -1.03 1.04 -4.25
CA GLY A 34 -1.93 0.27 -3.40
C GLY A 34 -1.95 0.69 -1.92
N MET A 35 -0.94 1.43 -1.46
CA MET A 35 -0.97 1.98 -0.10
C MET A 35 -2.05 3.03 0.11
N LEU A 36 -2.50 3.72 -0.95
CA LEU A 36 -3.63 4.66 -0.89
C LEU A 36 -4.95 3.96 -0.60
N ASP A 37 -5.06 2.67 -0.92
CA ASP A 37 -6.27 1.87 -0.67
C ASP A 37 -6.28 1.25 0.74
N THR A 38 -5.10 1.04 1.33
CA THR A 38 -4.94 0.29 2.58
C THR A 38 -4.64 1.15 3.80
N LEU A 39 -4.04 2.33 3.60
CA LEU A 39 -3.59 3.22 4.68
C LEU A 39 -4.30 4.57 4.64
N ILE A 40 -4.53 5.14 5.82
CA ILE A 40 -5.10 6.48 6.00
C ILE A 40 -4.08 7.31 6.78
N HIS A 41 -3.49 8.31 6.10
CA HIS A 41 -2.45 9.16 6.68
C HIS A 41 -2.96 9.90 7.92
N GLY A 42 -2.19 9.83 9.01
CA GLY A 42 -2.50 10.48 10.29
C GLY A 42 -3.56 9.76 11.14
N GLU A 43 -4.21 8.74 10.58
CA GLU A 43 -5.24 7.96 11.28
C GLU A 43 -4.79 6.52 11.54
N THR A 44 -4.45 5.75 10.50
CA THR A 44 -4.00 4.36 10.61
C THR A 44 -2.51 4.18 10.36
N ALA A 45 -1.86 5.18 9.74
CA ALA A 45 -0.47 5.13 9.33
C ALA A 45 0.10 6.54 9.12
N PHE A 46 1.40 6.63 9.00
CA PHE A 46 2.05 7.78 8.37
C PHE A 46 2.45 7.42 6.94
N MET A 47 2.20 8.34 6.00
CA MET A 47 2.49 8.14 4.59
C MET A 47 3.40 9.27 4.11
N ALA A 48 4.66 8.92 3.82
CA ALA A 48 5.65 9.85 3.26
C ALA A 48 5.24 10.29 1.85
N ASN A 49 5.47 11.54 1.52
CA ASN A 49 5.22 12.05 0.19
C ASN A 49 6.16 11.38 -0.84
N VAL A 50 5.72 11.35 -2.08
CA VAL A 50 6.56 10.96 -3.21
C VAL A 50 7.56 12.08 -3.48
N ALA A 51 8.86 11.79 -3.32
CA ALA A 51 9.94 12.72 -3.62
C ALA A 51 10.36 12.67 -5.09
N GLN A 52 10.25 11.48 -5.73
CA GLN A 52 10.62 11.27 -7.12
C GLN A 52 9.81 10.13 -7.73
N GLU A 53 9.38 10.33 -8.97
CA GLU A 53 8.83 9.28 -9.83
C GLU A 53 9.82 9.00 -10.96
N ILE A 54 10.06 7.71 -11.23
CA ILE A 54 10.89 7.28 -12.35
C ILE A 54 9.96 6.79 -13.45
N LEU A 55 10.04 7.46 -14.60
CA LEU A 55 9.24 7.17 -15.77
C LEU A 55 10.02 6.32 -16.77
N MET A 56 9.31 5.40 -17.42
CA MET A 56 9.86 4.55 -18.48
C MET A 56 9.03 4.74 -19.75
N ASN A 57 9.70 4.94 -20.87
CA ASN A 57 9.09 5.06 -22.20
C ASN A 57 8.99 3.72 -22.91
N GLU A 58 9.82 2.76 -22.54
CA GLU A 58 9.86 1.44 -23.17
C GLU A 58 10.34 0.38 -22.17
N THR A 59 10.01 -0.87 -22.47
CA THR A 59 10.52 -2.03 -21.74
C THR A 59 10.83 -3.18 -22.70
N ILE A 60 11.67 -4.10 -22.25
CA ILE A 60 11.93 -5.36 -22.96
C ILE A 60 11.28 -6.47 -22.16
N LEU A 61 10.35 -7.19 -22.78
CA LEU A 61 9.68 -8.35 -22.22
C LEU A 61 10.38 -9.60 -22.73
N GLY A 62 10.62 -10.57 -21.87
CA GLY A 62 11.28 -11.82 -22.18
C GLY A 62 10.56 -13.01 -21.53
N ARG A 63 11.30 -14.07 -21.24
CA ARG A 63 10.76 -15.33 -20.71
C ARG A 63 10.06 -15.19 -19.35
N ASP A 64 10.53 -14.30 -18.53
CA ASP A 64 9.92 -13.95 -17.23
C ASP A 64 8.51 -13.32 -17.38
N ALA A 65 8.22 -12.75 -18.54
CA ALA A 65 6.90 -12.22 -18.92
C ALA A 65 6.10 -13.18 -19.83
N GLY A 66 6.56 -14.43 -20.00
CA GLY A 66 5.87 -15.47 -20.77
C GLY A 66 6.11 -15.42 -22.29
N TYR A 67 7.13 -14.68 -22.74
CA TYR A 67 7.51 -14.63 -24.16
C TYR A 67 8.71 -15.54 -24.45
N GLU A 68 8.71 -16.23 -25.59
CA GLU A 68 9.84 -17.08 -26.02
C GLU A 68 11.06 -16.24 -26.38
N ASP A 69 10.85 -15.10 -27.04
CA ASP A 69 11.85 -14.14 -27.47
C ASP A 69 11.70 -12.79 -26.75
N TYR A 70 12.73 -11.94 -26.86
CA TYR A 70 12.69 -10.59 -26.29
C TYR A 70 11.87 -9.65 -27.20
N HIS A 71 10.85 -9.03 -26.62
CA HIS A 71 9.97 -8.06 -27.28
C HIS A 71 10.16 -6.67 -26.69
N ARG A 72 10.52 -5.71 -27.54
CA ARG A 72 10.58 -4.29 -27.17
C ARG A 72 9.16 -3.72 -27.23
N VAL A 73 8.68 -3.21 -26.12
CA VAL A 73 7.39 -2.53 -26.01
C VAL A 73 7.64 -1.05 -25.73
N VAL A 74 7.14 -0.20 -26.63
CA VAL A 74 7.23 1.27 -26.48
C VAL A 74 5.86 1.77 -26.04
N PHE A 75 5.83 2.55 -24.95
CA PHE A 75 4.59 3.12 -24.41
C PHE A 75 4.26 4.43 -25.13
N LYS A 76 2.98 4.63 -25.47
CA LYS A 76 2.49 5.90 -26.06
C LYS A 76 2.69 7.08 -25.11
N THR A 77 2.55 6.81 -23.81
CA THR A 77 2.83 7.77 -22.72
C THR A 77 3.77 7.11 -21.72
N PRO A 78 4.73 7.84 -21.17
CA PRO A 78 5.62 7.31 -20.13
C PRO A 78 4.82 6.68 -18.99
N ARG A 79 5.29 5.57 -18.45
CA ARG A 79 4.70 4.90 -17.29
C ARG A 79 5.62 5.02 -16.09
N THR A 80 5.06 5.33 -14.95
CA THR A 80 5.80 5.31 -13.69
C THR A 80 6.12 3.86 -13.34
N VAL A 81 7.40 3.58 -13.14
CA VAL A 81 7.91 2.24 -12.82
C VAL A 81 8.57 2.17 -11.45
N ASP A 82 8.79 3.29 -10.82
CA ASP A 82 9.39 3.37 -9.50
C ASP A 82 9.00 4.67 -8.81
N TYR A 83 8.75 4.58 -7.50
CA TYR A 83 8.48 5.70 -6.62
C TYR A 83 9.57 5.79 -5.56
N ARG A 84 10.03 7.00 -5.28
CA ARG A 84 10.96 7.28 -4.20
C ARG A 84 10.25 8.11 -3.14
N ALA A 85 10.15 7.56 -1.95
CA ALA A 85 9.57 8.26 -0.81
C ALA A 85 10.50 9.38 -0.32
N SER A 86 9.93 10.44 0.22
CA SER A 86 10.67 11.48 0.93
C SER A 86 11.36 10.87 2.15
N VAL A 87 12.69 10.84 2.13
CA VAL A 87 13.51 10.36 3.26
C VAL A 87 13.30 11.23 4.48
N HIS A 88 13.11 12.54 4.27
CA HIS A 88 12.85 13.49 5.35
C HIS A 88 11.54 13.18 6.07
N ASP A 89 10.45 12.93 5.32
CA ASP A 89 9.16 12.55 5.92
C ASP A 89 9.29 11.24 6.71
N ILE A 90 9.96 10.23 6.12
CA ILE A 90 10.17 8.94 6.79
C ILE A 90 10.92 9.14 8.11
N ALA A 91 11.99 9.92 8.09
CA ALA A 91 12.79 10.20 9.27
C ALA A 91 11.97 10.88 10.37
N ASN A 92 11.20 11.93 10.01
CA ASN A 92 10.34 12.63 10.96
C ASN A 92 9.28 11.71 11.57
N TYR A 93 8.56 10.93 10.74
CA TYR A 93 7.54 10.00 11.23
C TYR A 93 8.14 8.89 12.10
N MET A 94 9.36 8.43 11.77
CA MET A 94 10.06 7.47 12.61
C MET A 94 10.39 8.07 13.98
N MET A 95 10.90 9.29 14.01
CA MET A 95 11.19 10.01 15.27
C MET A 95 9.93 10.18 16.10
N ASP A 96 8.84 10.69 15.51
CA ASP A 96 7.56 10.88 16.19
C ASP A 96 7.06 9.57 16.83
N LEU A 97 7.16 8.46 16.07
CA LEU A 97 6.73 7.15 16.57
C LEU A 97 7.69 6.55 17.59
N MET A 98 8.99 6.82 17.52
CA MET A 98 9.96 6.38 18.52
C MET A 98 9.76 7.10 19.84
N GLU A 99 9.50 8.40 19.81
CA GLU A 99 9.36 9.25 20.98
C GLU A 99 8.03 9.06 21.72
N SER A 100 6.95 8.68 21.00
CA SER A 100 5.60 8.59 21.56
C SER A 100 4.99 7.19 21.50
N SER A 101 5.03 6.47 22.62
CA SER A 101 4.30 5.19 22.76
C SER A 101 2.78 5.37 22.64
N ALA A 102 2.24 6.47 23.11
CA ALA A 102 0.82 6.80 23.00
C ALA A 102 0.40 6.96 21.54
N LEU A 103 1.23 7.60 20.71
CA LEU A 103 0.98 7.76 19.28
C LEU A 103 1.04 6.40 18.56
N ARG A 104 2.04 5.56 18.87
CA ARG A 104 2.12 4.18 18.34
C ARG A 104 0.85 3.40 18.63
N GLN A 105 0.38 3.42 19.88
CA GLN A 105 -0.83 2.72 20.28
C GLN A 105 -2.09 3.28 19.61
N LYS A 106 -2.19 4.61 19.48
CA LYS A 106 -3.32 5.26 18.79
C LYS A 106 -3.42 4.81 17.36
N LEU A 107 -2.35 4.93 16.57
CA LEU A 107 -2.32 4.53 15.17
C LEU A 107 -2.51 3.02 15.00
N GLY A 108 -1.85 2.21 15.83
CA GLY A 108 -1.96 0.75 15.79
C GLY A 108 -3.39 0.26 16.03
N ARG A 109 -4.07 0.78 17.05
CA ARG A 109 -5.49 0.44 17.31
C ARG A 109 -6.41 0.88 16.18
N ALA A 110 -6.19 2.07 15.62
CA ALA A 110 -6.97 2.54 14.48
C ALA A 110 -6.72 1.69 13.24
N ALA A 111 -5.46 1.29 12.99
CA ALA A 111 -5.09 0.38 11.92
C ALA A 111 -5.79 -0.98 12.09
N ARG A 112 -5.75 -1.59 13.27
CA ARG A 112 -6.43 -2.85 13.56
C ARG A 112 -7.93 -2.77 13.30
N LYS A 113 -8.57 -1.71 13.78
CA LYS A 113 -10.00 -1.47 13.55
C LYS A 113 -10.30 -1.42 12.05
N CYS A 114 -9.54 -0.63 11.31
CA CYS A 114 -9.70 -0.51 9.86
C CYS A 114 -9.52 -1.85 9.13
N VAL A 115 -8.53 -2.65 9.55
CA VAL A 115 -8.29 -3.98 8.97
C VAL A 115 -9.47 -4.92 9.21
N VAL A 116 -9.96 -5.01 10.44
CA VAL A 116 -11.11 -5.86 10.78
C VAL A 116 -12.37 -5.44 10.02
N GLU A 117 -12.61 -4.13 9.88
CA GLU A 117 -13.79 -3.62 9.19
C GLU A 117 -13.74 -3.79 7.65
N LYS A 118 -12.55 -3.68 7.05
CA LYS A 118 -12.42 -3.61 5.58
C LYS A 118 -11.78 -4.83 4.93
N PHE A 119 -10.84 -5.48 5.61
CA PHE A 119 -9.96 -6.50 5.05
C PHE A 119 -10.11 -7.88 5.70
N ASP A 120 -10.93 -8.01 6.76
CA ASP A 120 -11.32 -9.31 7.28
C ASP A 120 -12.02 -10.13 6.19
N TYR A 121 -11.73 -11.43 6.12
CA TYR A 121 -12.23 -12.29 5.06
C TYR A 121 -13.77 -12.34 5.00
N TRP A 122 -14.45 -12.25 6.15
CA TRP A 122 -15.92 -12.19 6.18
C TRP A 122 -16.43 -10.86 5.63
N ALA A 123 -15.77 -9.74 5.95
CA ALA A 123 -16.14 -8.42 5.43
C ALA A 123 -15.95 -8.38 3.91
N VAL A 124 -14.83 -8.92 3.41
CA VAL A 124 -14.54 -9.03 1.98
C VAL A 124 -15.54 -9.95 1.28
N ALA A 125 -15.81 -11.15 1.83
CA ALA A 125 -16.76 -12.10 1.26
C ALA A 125 -18.16 -11.52 1.15
N LYS A 126 -18.67 -10.87 2.22
CA LYS A 126 -19.98 -10.21 2.21
C LYS A 126 -20.06 -9.13 1.12
N ARG A 127 -19.02 -8.30 1.00
CA ARG A 127 -18.95 -7.25 -0.03
C ARG A 127 -18.92 -7.84 -1.43
N PHE A 128 -18.16 -8.91 -1.64
CA PHE A 128 -18.08 -9.61 -2.92
C PHE A 128 -19.43 -10.20 -3.32
N VAL A 129 -20.10 -10.95 -2.43
CA VAL A 129 -21.43 -11.53 -2.67
C VAL A 129 -22.45 -10.44 -3.01
N LYS A 130 -22.42 -9.32 -2.26
CA LYS A 130 -23.31 -8.19 -2.54
C LYS A 130 -23.08 -7.63 -3.96
N ILE A 131 -21.83 -7.38 -4.35
CA ILE A 131 -21.48 -6.85 -5.69
C ILE A 131 -21.94 -7.82 -6.78
N CYS A 132 -21.72 -9.12 -6.60
CA CYS A 132 -22.18 -10.14 -7.53
C CYS A 132 -23.71 -10.17 -7.64
N GLY A 133 -24.41 -10.15 -6.51
CA GLY A 133 -25.86 -10.12 -6.47
C GLY A 133 -26.44 -8.90 -7.17
N ASP A 134 -25.91 -7.71 -6.88
CA ASP A 134 -26.33 -6.45 -7.51
C ASP A 134 -26.11 -6.45 -9.04
N ARG A 135 -25.00 -7.07 -9.50
CA ARG A 135 -24.64 -7.15 -10.91
C ARG A 135 -25.39 -8.23 -11.69
N LEU A 136 -25.69 -9.35 -11.06
CA LEU A 136 -26.33 -10.50 -11.69
C LEU A 136 -27.85 -10.50 -11.48
N GLY A 137 -28.41 -9.56 -10.69
CA GLY A 137 -29.81 -9.51 -10.36
C GLY A 137 -30.30 -10.69 -9.49
N VAL A 138 -29.37 -11.36 -8.79
CA VAL A 138 -29.65 -12.46 -7.88
C VAL A 138 -29.79 -11.91 -6.45
N LYS A 139 -30.93 -12.22 -5.80
CA LYS A 139 -31.17 -11.84 -4.39
C LYS A 139 -30.68 -12.94 -3.45
#